data_818e492e82f2a8388ef128ee6bc260f3
#
_entry.id   818e492e82f2a8388ef128ee6bc260f3
#
_cell.length_a   1.000
_cell.length_b   1.000
_cell.length_c   1.000
_cell.angle_alpha   90.00
_cell.angle_beta   90.00
_cell.angle_gamma   90.00
#
_symmetry.space_group_name_H-M   'P 1'
#
loop_
_entity.id
_entity.type
_entity.pdbx_description
1 polymer ?
#
loop_
_entity_poly.entity_id
_entity_poly.type
_entity_poly.pdbx_seq_one_letter_code
_entity_poly.pdbx_strand_id
1 'polypeptide(L)'
;MSDFSSVARPYAEAAFAVAEADNQIDGWIESLEKISSVFENEKIITLLTSPQISNSEKTKKFVELFDGEVLEKVSSFLNVCGTNNRLQSLPEIISAFMNLAYESMNKKNVSVWSSFELEDTQLTKITAALEKKLNSEVIIDFNIDKSLIGGLKISYDDQVIDMSVKRKLDLLQNQLRN
;
A
#
# COMPACT_ATOMS: atom_id res chain seq x y z
N MET A 1 1.95 17.05 -4.01
CA MET A 1 1.16 15.79 -4.16
C MET A 1 1.05 15.54 -5.65
N SER A 2 1.72 14.49 -6.10
CA SER A 2 2.09 14.29 -7.51
C SER A 2 0.91 13.83 -8.36
N ASP A 3 0.90 14.27 -9.64
CA ASP A 3 -0.04 13.88 -10.72
C ASP A 3 -0.14 12.35 -10.98
N PHE A 4 0.65 11.55 -10.29
CA PHE A 4 0.67 10.08 -10.42
C PHE A 4 -0.59 9.39 -9.90
N SER A 5 -1.26 9.96 -8.88
CA SER A 5 -2.49 9.40 -8.30
C SER A 5 -3.66 9.37 -9.29
N SER A 6 -3.79 10.38 -10.15
CA SER A 6 -4.85 10.44 -11.17
C SER A 6 -4.69 9.40 -12.28
N VAL A 7 -3.45 8.98 -12.53
CA VAL A 7 -3.11 7.99 -13.55
C VAL A 7 -3.17 6.55 -13.03
N ALA A 8 -2.84 6.34 -11.75
CA ALA A 8 -2.83 5.01 -11.13
C ALA A 8 -4.24 4.41 -11.00
N ARG A 9 -5.21 5.24 -10.66
CA ARG A 9 -6.58 4.80 -10.37
C ARG A 9 -7.26 4.01 -11.51
N PRO A 10 -7.29 4.47 -12.78
CA PRO A 10 -7.95 3.71 -13.85
C PRO A 10 -7.30 2.35 -14.12
N TYR A 11 -5.97 2.22 -13.92
CA TYR A 11 -5.30 0.92 -14.04
C TYR A 11 -5.67 -0.01 -12.89
N ALA A 12 -5.76 0.50 -11.67
CA ALA A 12 -6.17 -0.27 -10.50
C ALA A 12 -7.62 -0.74 -10.62
N GLU A 13 -8.54 0.14 -11.05
CA GLU A 13 -9.95 -0.19 -11.27
C GLU A 13 -10.11 -1.26 -12.38
N ALA A 14 -9.36 -1.16 -13.48
CA ALA A 14 -9.38 -2.16 -14.54
C ALA A 14 -8.84 -3.51 -14.08
N ALA A 15 -7.71 -3.52 -13.34
CA ALA A 15 -7.13 -4.73 -12.77
C ALA A 15 -8.08 -5.39 -11.77
N PHE A 16 -8.73 -4.59 -10.91
CA PHE A 16 -9.69 -5.07 -9.93
C PHE A 16 -10.92 -5.69 -10.59
N ALA A 17 -11.49 -5.05 -11.62
CA ALA A 17 -12.62 -5.60 -12.36
C ALA A 17 -12.31 -6.98 -12.99
N VAL A 18 -11.08 -7.17 -13.47
CA VAL A 18 -10.63 -8.49 -13.99
C VAL A 18 -10.51 -9.51 -12.85
N ALA A 19 -9.91 -9.11 -11.72
CA ALA A 19 -9.74 -9.97 -10.56
C ALA A 19 -11.09 -10.41 -9.97
N GLU A 20 -12.05 -9.51 -9.90
CA GLU A 20 -13.41 -9.76 -9.42
C GLU A 20 -14.19 -10.68 -10.37
N ALA A 21 -14.14 -10.41 -11.68
CA ALA A 21 -14.82 -11.25 -12.69
C ALA A 21 -14.33 -12.70 -12.67
N ASP A 22 -13.07 -12.92 -12.32
CA ASP A 22 -12.46 -14.25 -12.23
C ASP A 22 -12.59 -14.88 -10.84
N ASN A 23 -13.14 -14.20 -9.85
CA ASN A 23 -13.13 -14.60 -8.43
C ASN A 23 -11.72 -14.94 -7.92
N GLN A 24 -10.71 -14.20 -8.33
CA GLN A 24 -9.29 -14.42 -8.00
C GLN A 24 -8.65 -13.22 -7.29
N ILE A 25 -9.43 -12.44 -6.54
CA ILE A 25 -8.93 -11.23 -5.86
C ILE A 25 -7.75 -11.58 -4.93
N ASP A 26 -7.84 -12.68 -4.15
CA ASP A 26 -6.76 -13.10 -3.25
C ASP A 26 -5.47 -13.45 -4.02
N GLY A 27 -5.59 -14.16 -5.14
CA GLY A 27 -4.44 -14.49 -5.99
C GLY A 27 -3.79 -13.28 -6.65
N TRP A 28 -4.58 -12.24 -6.96
CA TRP A 28 -4.07 -10.96 -7.42
C TRP A 28 -3.34 -10.20 -6.31
N ILE A 29 -3.90 -10.18 -5.09
CA ILE A 29 -3.27 -9.57 -3.91
C ILE A 29 -1.89 -10.20 -3.70
N GLU A 30 -1.80 -11.53 -3.60
CA GLU A 30 -0.54 -12.26 -3.41
C GLU A 30 0.49 -11.95 -4.50
N SER A 31 0.05 -11.95 -5.77
CA SER A 31 0.91 -11.66 -6.91
C SER A 31 1.43 -10.21 -6.88
N LEU A 32 0.57 -9.25 -6.55
CA LEU A 32 0.94 -7.83 -6.50
C LEU A 32 1.80 -7.48 -5.28
N GLU A 33 1.65 -8.18 -4.14
CA GLU A 33 2.54 -8.06 -3.00
C GLU A 33 3.97 -8.51 -3.33
N LYS A 34 4.12 -9.64 -4.03
CA LYS A 34 5.41 -10.09 -4.54
C LYS A 34 6.05 -9.05 -5.46
N ILE A 35 5.27 -8.45 -6.35
CA ILE A 35 5.75 -7.39 -7.23
C ILE A 35 6.15 -6.14 -6.43
N SER A 36 5.35 -5.76 -5.42
CA SER A 36 5.65 -4.60 -4.58
C SER A 36 6.97 -4.74 -3.83
N SER A 37 7.27 -5.91 -3.27
CA SER A 37 8.52 -6.16 -2.54
C SER A 37 9.78 -5.94 -3.38
N VAL A 38 9.68 -6.12 -4.69
CA VAL A 38 10.81 -5.94 -5.62
C VAL A 38 11.17 -4.45 -5.79
N PHE A 39 10.22 -3.53 -5.56
CA PHE A 39 10.49 -2.08 -5.61
C PHE A 39 11.31 -1.56 -4.43
N GLU A 40 11.54 -2.34 -3.38
CA GLU A 40 12.49 -2.03 -2.32
C GLU A 40 13.94 -2.12 -2.80
N ASN A 41 14.18 -2.79 -3.94
CA ASN A 41 15.50 -2.97 -4.49
C ASN A 41 15.88 -1.79 -5.41
N GLU A 42 16.87 -1.00 -5.00
CA GLU A 42 17.39 0.15 -5.76
C GLU A 42 17.80 -0.19 -7.19
N LYS A 43 18.27 -1.42 -7.44
CA LYS A 43 18.66 -1.87 -8.80
C LYS A 43 17.47 -1.92 -9.74
N ILE A 44 16.30 -2.30 -9.24
CA ILE A 44 15.07 -2.35 -10.03
C ILE A 44 14.60 -0.94 -10.37
N ILE A 45 14.62 -0.04 -9.38
CA ILE A 45 14.30 1.37 -9.61
C ILE A 45 15.22 1.97 -10.66
N THR A 46 16.53 1.71 -10.56
CA THR A 46 17.53 2.17 -11.52
C THR A 46 17.27 1.60 -12.91
N LEU A 47 16.92 0.32 -13.04
CA LEU A 47 16.57 -0.32 -14.31
C LEU A 47 15.37 0.38 -14.96
N LEU A 48 14.31 0.59 -14.20
CA LEU A 48 13.05 1.18 -14.68
C LEU A 48 13.21 2.66 -15.06
N THR A 49 14.07 3.40 -14.37
CA THR A 49 14.31 4.84 -14.61
C THR A 49 15.40 5.10 -15.66
N SER A 50 16.21 4.10 -16.01
CA SER A 50 17.32 4.26 -16.97
C SER A 50 16.82 4.73 -18.35
N PRO A 51 17.33 5.84 -18.88
CA PRO A 51 16.98 6.31 -20.24
C PRO A 51 17.62 5.50 -21.36
N GLN A 52 18.62 4.65 -21.04
CA GLN A 52 19.41 3.89 -22.03
C GLN A 52 18.71 2.61 -22.50
N ILE A 53 17.71 2.14 -21.76
CA ILE A 53 17.00 0.89 -22.04
C ILE A 53 15.62 1.24 -22.61
N SER A 54 15.24 0.60 -23.71
CA SER A 54 13.92 0.80 -24.30
C SER A 54 12.81 0.31 -23.35
N ASN A 55 11.62 0.93 -23.43
CA ASN A 55 10.49 0.53 -22.57
C ASN A 55 10.07 -0.92 -22.81
N SER A 56 10.18 -1.41 -24.03
CA SER A 56 9.89 -2.80 -24.36
C SER A 56 10.87 -3.77 -23.66
N GLU A 57 12.16 -3.44 -23.67
CA GLU A 57 13.17 -4.26 -22.97
C GLU A 57 13.01 -4.21 -21.44
N LYS A 58 12.69 -3.02 -20.89
CA LYS A 58 12.37 -2.89 -19.45
C LYS A 58 11.20 -3.78 -19.06
N THR A 59 10.13 -3.71 -19.84
CA THR A 59 8.92 -4.52 -19.60
C THR A 59 9.23 -6.00 -19.64
N LYS A 60 9.94 -6.43 -20.70
CA LYS A 60 10.30 -7.84 -20.86
C LYS A 60 11.13 -8.35 -19.69
N LYS A 61 12.21 -7.65 -19.35
CA LYS A 61 13.06 -8.00 -18.20
C LYS A 61 12.31 -7.99 -16.88
N PHE A 62 11.40 -7.03 -16.69
CA PHE A 62 10.62 -6.94 -15.47
C PHE A 62 9.60 -8.07 -15.34
N VAL A 63 8.91 -8.44 -16.43
CA VAL A 63 7.95 -9.56 -16.42
C VAL A 63 8.68 -10.90 -16.25
N GLU A 64 9.85 -11.09 -16.88
CA GLU A 64 10.67 -12.29 -16.74
C GLU A 64 11.12 -12.56 -15.30
N LEU A 65 11.22 -11.53 -14.43
CA LEU A 65 11.54 -11.70 -13.00
C LEU A 65 10.45 -12.48 -12.23
N PHE A 66 9.23 -12.45 -12.72
CA PHE A 66 8.07 -13.06 -12.06
C PHE A 66 7.52 -14.27 -12.84
N ASP A 67 8.28 -14.80 -13.80
CA ASP A 67 7.82 -15.92 -14.63
C ASP A 67 7.56 -17.16 -13.76
N GLY A 68 6.31 -17.63 -13.81
CA GLY A 68 5.82 -18.74 -12.97
C GLY A 68 5.53 -18.42 -11.51
N GLU A 69 5.79 -17.20 -11.01
CA GLU A 69 5.56 -16.81 -9.60
C GLU A 69 4.28 -16.02 -9.40
N VAL A 70 3.72 -15.45 -10.45
CA VAL A 70 2.50 -14.65 -10.44
C VAL A 70 1.47 -15.20 -11.42
N LEU A 71 0.21 -14.82 -11.24
CA LEU A 71 -0.86 -15.22 -12.15
C LEU A 71 -0.59 -14.73 -13.58
N GLU A 72 -0.93 -15.54 -14.58
CA GLU A 72 -0.76 -15.20 -16.00
C GLU A 72 -1.46 -13.88 -16.38
N LYS A 73 -2.62 -13.61 -15.78
CA LYS A 73 -3.34 -12.35 -15.98
C LYS A 73 -2.61 -11.15 -15.37
N VAL A 74 -1.92 -11.34 -14.25
CA VAL A 74 -1.07 -10.30 -13.65
C VAL A 74 0.14 -10.02 -14.54
N SER A 75 0.76 -11.07 -15.12
CA SER A 75 1.83 -10.89 -16.12
C SER A 75 1.35 -10.12 -17.34
N SER A 76 0.13 -10.41 -17.81
CA SER A 76 -0.50 -9.67 -18.92
C SER A 76 -0.75 -8.20 -18.53
N PHE A 77 -1.21 -7.95 -17.31
CA PHE A 77 -1.40 -6.60 -16.77
C PHE A 77 -0.08 -5.81 -16.70
N LEU A 78 1.02 -6.44 -16.25
CA LEU A 78 2.35 -5.82 -16.26
C LEU A 78 2.79 -5.44 -17.69
N ASN A 79 2.52 -6.27 -18.68
CA ASN A 79 2.80 -5.96 -20.08
C ASN A 79 1.99 -4.73 -20.56
N VAL A 80 0.73 -4.61 -20.17
CA VAL A 80 -0.09 -3.43 -20.49
C VAL A 80 0.49 -2.17 -19.82
N CYS A 81 0.88 -2.25 -18.55
CA CYS A 81 1.54 -1.16 -17.85
C CYS A 81 2.86 -0.76 -18.51
N GLY A 82 3.65 -1.75 -18.95
CA GLY A 82 4.91 -1.53 -19.66
C GLY A 82 4.74 -0.84 -21.00
N THR A 83 3.79 -1.29 -21.82
CA THR A 83 3.49 -0.71 -23.13
C THR A 83 3.06 0.75 -23.00
N ASN A 84 2.36 1.10 -21.92
CA ASN A 84 1.91 2.46 -21.63
C ASN A 84 2.93 3.30 -20.85
N ASN A 85 4.16 2.83 -20.66
CA ASN A 85 5.21 3.51 -19.87
C ASN A 85 4.80 3.81 -18.41
N ARG A 86 4.04 2.89 -17.78
CA ARG A 86 3.52 3.04 -16.42
C ARG A 86 4.17 2.12 -15.39
N LEU A 87 5.27 1.45 -15.74
CA LEU A 87 6.01 0.59 -14.80
C LEU A 87 6.51 1.36 -13.57
N GLN A 88 6.88 2.63 -13.72
CA GLN A 88 7.31 3.46 -12.60
C GLN A 88 6.18 3.83 -11.64
N SER A 89 4.93 3.82 -12.12
CA SER A 89 3.73 4.07 -11.32
C SER A 89 3.12 2.80 -10.73
N LEU A 90 3.76 1.63 -10.90
CA LEU A 90 3.24 0.38 -10.35
C LEU A 90 3.04 0.42 -8.83
N PRO A 91 3.92 1.01 -7.99
CA PRO A 91 3.68 1.08 -6.55
C PRO A 91 2.36 1.77 -6.21
N GLU A 92 2.05 2.89 -6.88
CA GLU A 92 0.80 3.61 -6.68
C GLU A 92 -0.41 2.84 -7.22
N ILE A 93 -0.25 2.15 -8.36
CA ILE A 93 -1.29 1.30 -8.94
C ILE A 93 -1.61 0.13 -8.01
N ILE A 94 -0.58 -0.53 -7.47
CA ILE A 94 -0.72 -1.63 -6.51
C ILE A 94 -1.43 -1.13 -5.25
N SER A 95 -1.02 0.00 -4.69
CA SER A 95 -1.66 0.58 -3.52
C SER A 95 -3.14 0.88 -3.76
N ALA A 96 -3.49 1.45 -4.92
CA ALA A 96 -4.87 1.71 -5.30
C ALA A 96 -5.68 0.42 -5.48
N PHE A 97 -5.09 -0.63 -6.09
CA PHE A 97 -5.72 -1.94 -6.22
C PHE A 97 -6.02 -2.57 -4.86
N MET A 98 -5.03 -2.55 -3.94
CA MET A 98 -5.19 -3.10 -2.59
C MET A 98 -6.34 -2.43 -1.84
N ASN A 99 -6.47 -1.10 -1.96
CA ASN A 99 -7.57 -0.38 -1.34
C ASN A 99 -8.93 -0.85 -1.90
N LEU A 100 -9.07 -1.00 -3.22
CA LEU A 100 -10.30 -1.51 -3.84
C LEU A 100 -10.60 -2.96 -3.43
N ALA A 101 -9.59 -3.81 -3.38
CA ALA A 101 -9.74 -5.20 -2.97
C ALA A 101 -10.22 -5.31 -1.51
N TYR A 102 -9.60 -4.57 -0.59
CA TYR A 102 -9.97 -4.58 0.81
C TYR A 102 -11.37 -3.98 1.03
N GLU A 103 -11.72 -2.91 0.31
CA GLU A 103 -13.05 -2.31 0.37
C GLU A 103 -14.13 -3.32 -0.10
N SER A 104 -13.89 -4.04 -1.20
CA SER A 104 -14.78 -5.09 -1.69
C SER A 104 -14.96 -6.24 -0.71
N MET A 105 -13.89 -6.63 0.01
CA MET A 105 -13.93 -7.66 1.06
C MET A 105 -14.52 -7.15 2.38
N ASN A 106 -15.02 -5.93 2.44
CA ASN A 106 -15.41 -5.25 3.68
C ASN A 106 -14.26 -5.20 4.72
N LYS A 107 -13.02 -5.17 4.23
CA LYS A 107 -11.80 -5.03 5.04
C LYS A 107 -11.30 -3.60 4.94
N LYS A 108 -10.78 -3.07 6.04
CA LYS A 108 -10.19 -1.74 6.08
C LYS A 108 -8.71 -1.82 6.36
N ASN A 109 -7.92 -1.19 5.50
CA ASN A 109 -6.49 -1.04 5.75
C ASN A 109 -6.27 0.11 6.73
N VAL A 110 -5.59 -0.17 7.85
CA VAL A 110 -5.35 0.79 8.92
C VAL A 110 -3.86 0.84 9.21
N SER A 111 -3.24 1.99 8.94
CA SER A 111 -1.85 2.20 9.31
C SER A 111 -1.76 2.65 10.77
N VAL A 112 -0.93 1.96 11.53
CA VAL A 112 -0.69 2.23 12.97
C VAL A 112 0.78 2.55 13.16
N TRP A 113 1.08 3.72 13.72
CA TRP A 113 2.42 4.10 14.13
C TRP A 113 2.56 4.10 15.63
N SER A 114 3.65 3.53 16.13
CA SER A 114 4.04 3.57 17.54
C SER A 114 5.48 4.05 17.69
N SER A 115 5.84 4.58 18.85
CA SER A 115 7.23 4.94 19.17
C SER A 115 8.13 3.75 19.46
N PHE A 116 7.56 2.58 19.72
CA PHE A 116 8.24 1.32 20.04
C PHE A 116 7.49 0.13 19.45
N GLU A 117 8.15 -1.01 19.39
CA GLU A 117 7.57 -2.26 18.95
C GLU A 117 6.44 -2.71 19.88
N LEU A 118 5.32 -3.14 19.33
CA LEU A 118 4.18 -3.61 20.09
C LEU A 118 4.22 -5.13 20.20
N GLU A 119 3.83 -5.64 21.35
CA GLU A 119 3.63 -7.08 21.53
C GLU A 119 2.38 -7.58 20.80
N ASP A 120 2.35 -8.84 20.40
CA ASP A 120 1.22 -9.46 19.70
C ASP A 120 -0.11 -9.30 20.46
N THR A 121 -0.03 -9.36 21.80
CA THR A 121 -1.18 -9.13 22.69
C THR A 121 -1.74 -7.71 22.62
N GLN A 122 -0.89 -6.73 22.35
CA GLN A 122 -1.27 -5.32 22.20
C GLN A 122 -1.85 -5.09 20.81
N LEU A 123 -1.23 -5.65 19.76
CA LEU A 123 -1.73 -5.60 18.39
C LEU A 123 -3.13 -6.21 18.31
N THR A 124 -3.35 -7.40 18.89
CA THR A 124 -4.66 -8.05 18.90
C THR A 124 -5.74 -7.18 19.56
N LYS A 125 -5.42 -6.50 20.67
CA LYS A 125 -6.36 -5.59 21.33
C LYS A 125 -6.68 -4.35 20.49
N ILE A 126 -5.68 -3.81 19.80
CA ILE A 126 -5.85 -2.65 18.90
C ILE A 126 -6.73 -3.06 17.72
N THR A 127 -6.47 -4.22 17.11
CA THR A 127 -7.27 -4.78 16.02
C THR A 127 -8.73 -4.91 16.43
N ALA A 128 -9.00 -5.61 17.52
CA ALA A 128 -10.37 -5.81 18.01
C ALA A 128 -11.11 -4.50 18.33
N ALA A 129 -10.40 -3.51 18.88
CA ALA A 129 -10.97 -2.19 19.15
C ALA A 129 -11.30 -1.41 17.86
N LEU A 130 -10.43 -1.54 16.84
CA LEU A 130 -10.64 -0.91 15.54
C LEU A 130 -11.75 -1.59 14.75
N GLU A 131 -11.81 -2.91 14.72
CA GLU A 131 -12.88 -3.69 14.07
C GLU A 131 -14.25 -3.32 14.65
N LYS A 132 -14.34 -3.24 15.98
CA LYS A 132 -15.56 -2.80 16.66
C LYS A 132 -15.97 -1.37 16.31
N LYS A 133 -14.98 -0.47 16.16
CA LYS A 133 -15.22 0.95 15.85
C LYS A 133 -15.59 1.16 14.39
N LEU A 134 -14.95 0.42 13.47
CA LEU A 134 -15.12 0.55 12.03
C LEU A 134 -16.22 -0.37 11.46
N ASN A 135 -16.70 -1.31 12.27
CA ASN A 135 -17.69 -2.33 11.89
C ASN A 135 -17.26 -3.09 10.61
N SER A 136 -15.98 -3.35 10.49
CA SER A 136 -15.33 -4.00 9.35
C SER A 136 -14.12 -4.78 9.85
N GLU A 137 -13.71 -5.82 9.13
CA GLU A 137 -12.44 -6.50 9.37
C GLU A 137 -11.29 -5.52 9.11
N VAL A 138 -10.25 -5.53 9.96
CA VAL A 138 -9.15 -4.56 9.89
C VAL A 138 -7.85 -5.27 9.57
N ILE A 139 -7.16 -4.78 8.54
CA ILE A 139 -5.78 -5.15 8.23
C ILE A 139 -4.87 -4.03 8.76
N ILE A 140 -3.98 -4.39 9.68
CA ILE A 140 -3.06 -3.43 10.30
C ILE A 140 -1.72 -3.44 9.57
N ASP A 141 -1.34 -2.27 9.04
CA ASP A 141 0.03 -1.95 8.61
C ASP A 141 0.74 -1.24 9.76
N PHE A 142 1.65 -1.95 10.44
CA PHE A 142 2.34 -1.45 11.63
C PHE A 142 3.69 -0.83 11.30
N ASN A 143 3.90 0.39 11.76
CA ASN A 143 5.12 1.16 11.52
C ASN A 143 5.68 1.75 12.81
N ILE A 144 7.00 1.87 12.92
CA ILE A 144 7.67 2.48 14.07
C ILE A 144 8.04 3.92 13.74
N ASP A 145 7.51 4.88 14.51
CA ASP A 145 7.85 6.30 14.44
C ASP A 145 8.30 6.83 15.80
N LYS A 146 9.61 6.87 16.01
CA LYS A 146 10.21 7.36 17.26
C LYS A 146 9.93 8.85 17.54
N SER A 147 9.50 9.61 16.54
CA SER A 147 9.17 11.03 16.71
C SER A 147 7.92 11.27 17.54
N LEU A 148 7.07 10.25 17.73
CA LEU A 148 5.84 10.33 18.54
C LEU A 148 6.11 10.44 20.04
N ILE A 149 7.36 10.13 20.50
CA ILE A 149 7.78 10.06 21.91
C ILE A 149 7.05 8.94 22.66
N GLY A 150 5.78 8.71 22.40
CA GLY A 150 4.94 7.67 22.99
C GLY A 150 3.51 7.74 22.47
N GLY A 151 2.71 6.72 22.78
CA GLY A 151 1.34 6.59 22.28
C GLY A 151 1.27 6.04 20.87
N LEU A 152 0.12 6.22 20.23
CA LEU A 152 -0.21 5.68 18.93
C LEU A 152 -0.74 6.78 18.00
N LYS A 153 -0.41 6.67 16.72
CA LYS A 153 -1.05 7.42 15.64
C LYS A 153 -1.68 6.39 14.69
N ILE A 154 -2.93 6.57 14.38
CA ILE A 154 -3.72 5.64 13.56
C ILE A 154 -4.27 6.42 12.37
N SER A 155 -4.11 5.88 11.17
CA SER A 155 -4.69 6.44 9.95
C SER A 155 -5.49 5.37 9.22
N TYR A 156 -6.69 5.71 8.80
CA TYR A 156 -7.54 4.88 7.96
C TYR A 156 -8.40 5.79 7.07
N ASP A 157 -8.60 5.37 5.84
CA ASP A 157 -9.22 6.22 4.82
C ASP A 157 -8.52 7.61 4.79
N ASP A 158 -9.28 8.70 4.87
CA ASP A 158 -8.76 10.08 4.99
C ASP A 158 -8.71 10.60 6.44
N GLN A 159 -8.89 9.71 7.43
CA GLN A 159 -8.93 10.09 8.83
C GLN A 159 -7.63 9.75 9.55
N VAL A 160 -7.16 10.67 10.39
CA VAL A 160 -5.99 10.46 11.25
C VAL A 160 -6.39 10.69 12.70
N ILE A 161 -6.21 9.65 13.52
CA ILE A 161 -6.38 9.70 14.97
C ILE A 161 -4.99 9.70 15.60
N ASP A 162 -4.58 10.85 16.12
CA ASP A 162 -3.28 11.02 16.78
C ASP A 162 -3.46 11.05 18.29
N MET A 163 -3.03 9.99 18.96
CA MET A 163 -3.01 9.83 20.42
C MET A 163 -1.59 9.89 20.97
N SER A 164 -0.64 10.48 20.23
CA SER A 164 0.75 10.58 20.64
C SER A 164 0.94 11.53 21.83
N VAL A 165 1.98 11.26 22.60
CA VAL A 165 2.44 12.14 23.68
C VAL A 165 2.89 13.48 23.10
N LYS A 166 3.53 13.48 21.94
CA LYS A 166 3.94 14.69 21.21
C LYS A 166 2.76 15.64 21.02
N ARG A 167 1.66 15.16 20.45
CA ARG A 167 0.45 15.98 20.25
C ARG A 167 -0.10 16.55 21.54
N LYS A 168 -0.11 15.74 22.62
CA LYS A 168 -0.58 16.22 23.93
C LYS A 168 0.29 17.34 24.48
N LEU A 169 1.62 17.25 24.30
CA LEU A 169 2.56 18.29 24.70
C LEU A 169 2.38 19.56 23.87
N ASP A 170 2.20 19.44 22.56
CA ASP A 170 1.96 20.58 21.65
C ASP A 170 0.66 21.32 22.02
N LEU A 171 -0.39 20.59 22.36
CA LEU A 171 -1.65 21.18 22.82
C LEU A 171 -1.48 21.93 24.13
N LEU A 172 -0.77 21.36 25.11
CA LEU A 172 -0.47 22.01 26.38
C LEU A 172 0.38 23.28 26.17
N GLN A 173 1.40 23.21 25.33
CA GLN A 173 2.25 24.37 25.02
C GLN A 173 1.43 25.51 24.40
N ASN A 174 0.50 25.19 23.50
CA ASN A 174 -0.36 26.19 22.86
C ASN A 174 -1.35 26.81 23.88
N GLN A 175 -1.87 26.03 24.84
CA GLN A 175 -2.71 26.54 25.91
C GLN A 175 -1.99 27.48 26.90
N LEU A 176 -0.69 27.24 27.12
CA LEU A 176 0.13 28.07 28.03
C LEU A 176 0.66 29.36 27.36
N ARG A 177 0.58 29.46 26.04
CA ARG A 177 1.00 30.65 25.27
C ARG A 177 -0.13 31.66 25.02
N ASN A 178 -1.38 31.27 25.28
CA ASN A 178 -2.56 32.16 25.26
C ASN A 178 -2.92 32.60 26.69
#